data_58a681325ef7f32d150cba0bb641c1af
#
_entry.id   58a681325ef7f32d150cba0bb641c1af
#
_cell.length_a   1.000
_cell.length_b   1.000
_cell.length_c   1.000
_cell.angle_alpha   90.00
_cell.angle_beta   90.00
_cell.angle_gamma   90.00
#
_symmetry.space_group_name_H-M   'P 1'
#
loop_
_entity.id
_entity.type
_entity.pdbx_description
1 polymer ?
#
loop_
_entity_poly.entity_id
_entity_poly.type
_entity_poly.pdbx_seq_one_letter_code
_entity_poly.pdbx_strand_id
1 'polypeptide(L)'
;MQLPSRKDLKPYAQEDVRRSMIELSVTLALTVSTMVLAASLDGPVAYLMTLLAGLATTRLFVLFHDHVHGAFFRKARWAKRLFWCLGVLMLTPVSVWRQSHTYHHRRTGLHRSAQIGSFPVWTVPRWRRSTLLQKATYRWIRHPLNALVGLFTVFGIGMVMAPLLRHPRAHWDAAVAVVFHAAVLALALSVDALGPWCRGLLLPLAIAAFIGSVLFFVQHNFPTVLYQKQRLGRGTPAPVTCSSQLDWPTWAHVCLGNIGYHAIHHHHEAIPFYRLPEVWRDFPEFQQTPRLVPTPRALMGCYKLALWDEDLQRMLTWKELRAA
;
A
#
# COMPACT_ATOMS: atom_id res chain seq x y z
N MET A 1 22.90 -13.15 -8.82
CA MET A 1 21.78 -12.90 -9.77
C MET A 1 21.87 -11.46 -10.23
N GLN A 2 21.89 -11.21 -11.54
CA GLN A 2 21.90 -9.87 -12.10
C GLN A 2 20.48 -9.57 -12.61
N LEU A 3 19.82 -8.55 -12.04
CA LEU A 3 18.51 -8.12 -12.51
C LEU A 3 18.64 -7.34 -13.83
N PRO A 4 17.58 -7.32 -14.66
CA PRO A 4 17.55 -6.49 -15.87
C PRO A 4 17.87 -5.03 -15.54
N SER A 5 18.63 -4.38 -16.42
CA SER A 5 18.96 -2.97 -16.25
C SER A 5 17.70 -2.10 -16.48
N ARG A 6 17.69 -0.86 -15.94
CA ARG A 6 16.62 0.11 -16.26
C ARG A 6 16.54 0.42 -17.77
N LYS A 7 17.62 0.19 -18.52
CA LYS A 7 17.64 0.36 -19.99
C LYS A 7 16.82 -0.74 -20.66
N ASP A 8 16.96 -1.99 -20.22
CA ASP A 8 16.22 -3.13 -20.76
C ASP A 8 14.71 -3.00 -20.46
N LEU A 9 14.36 -2.43 -19.31
CA LEU A 9 12.99 -2.20 -18.88
C LEU A 9 12.35 -0.91 -19.44
N LYS A 10 13.13 -0.05 -20.12
CA LYS A 10 12.63 1.22 -20.68
C LYS A 10 11.42 1.09 -21.60
N PRO A 11 11.30 0.07 -22.47
CA PRO A 11 10.11 -0.12 -23.31
C PRO A 11 8.83 -0.34 -22.48
N TYR A 12 8.94 -1.04 -21.36
CA TYR A 12 7.80 -1.31 -20.46
C TYR A 12 7.41 -0.08 -19.61
N ALA A 13 8.34 0.85 -19.39
CA ALA A 13 8.09 2.09 -18.67
C ALA A 13 7.47 3.19 -19.57
N GLN A 14 7.22 2.89 -20.85
CA GLN A 14 6.48 3.77 -21.73
C GLN A 14 4.97 3.61 -21.51
N GLU A 15 4.32 4.71 -21.12
CA GLU A 15 2.88 4.74 -20.91
C GLU A 15 2.13 4.58 -22.24
N ASP A 16 1.18 3.65 -22.30
CA ASP A 16 0.14 3.60 -23.31
C ASP A 16 -1.06 4.43 -22.81
N VAL A 17 -1.17 5.65 -23.32
CA VAL A 17 -2.20 6.61 -22.88
C VAL A 17 -3.61 6.08 -23.14
N ARG A 18 -3.85 5.36 -24.24
CA ARG A 18 -5.16 4.78 -24.54
C ARG A 18 -5.54 3.72 -23.50
N ARG A 19 -4.61 2.81 -23.21
CA ARG A 19 -4.80 1.79 -22.16
C ARG A 19 -4.97 2.44 -20.79
N SER A 20 -4.16 3.45 -20.47
CA SER A 20 -4.30 4.22 -19.23
C SER A 20 -5.68 4.86 -19.09
N MET A 21 -6.24 5.43 -20.16
CA MET A 21 -7.59 6.01 -20.14
C MET A 21 -8.66 4.95 -19.91
N ILE A 22 -8.57 3.80 -20.56
CA ILE A 22 -9.51 2.69 -20.36
C ILE A 22 -9.45 2.21 -18.90
N GLU A 23 -8.25 1.94 -18.36
CA GLU A 23 -8.03 1.48 -16.99
C GLU A 23 -8.59 2.47 -15.96
N LEU A 24 -8.36 3.77 -16.17
CA LEU A 24 -8.90 4.83 -15.31
C LEU A 24 -10.43 4.88 -15.39
N SER A 25 -10.99 4.95 -16.61
CA SER A 25 -12.43 5.10 -16.81
C SER A 25 -13.21 3.90 -16.24
N VAL A 26 -12.74 2.69 -16.51
CA VAL A 26 -13.36 1.46 -15.97
C VAL A 26 -13.27 1.45 -14.44
N THR A 27 -12.10 1.75 -13.88
CA THR A 27 -11.90 1.73 -12.42
C THR A 27 -12.76 2.80 -11.72
N LEU A 28 -12.82 4.02 -12.27
CA LEU A 28 -13.69 5.09 -11.74
C LEU A 28 -15.17 4.73 -11.85
N ALA A 29 -15.61 4.22 -13.00
CA ALA A 29 -16.99 3.82 -13.20
C ALA A 29 -17.41 2.71 -12.20
N LEU A 30 -16.56 1.67 -12.03
CA LEU A 30 -16.80 0.62 -11.05
C LEU A 30 -16.83 1.17 -9.62
N THR A 31 -15.89 2.04 -9.25
CA THR A 31 -15.82 2.60 -7.89
C THR A 31 -17.07 3.44 -7.60
N VAL A 32 -17.39 4.37 -8.50
CA VAL A 32 -18.54 5.29 -8.30
C VAL A 32 -19.86 4.52 -8.31
N SER A 33 -20.09 3.66 -9.32
CA SER A 33 -21.36 2.92 -9.42
C SER A 33 -21.57 1.98 -8.23
N THR A 34 -20.52 1.26 -7.77
CA THR A 34 -20.68 0.38 -6.61
C THR A 34 -20.86 1.16 -5.31
N MET A 35 -20.19 2.32 -5.11
CA MET A 35 -20.43 3.20 -3.97
C MET A 35 -21.85 3.76 -3.95
N VAL A 36 -22.36 4.22 -5.11
CA VAL A 36 -23.74 4.74 -5.24
C VAL A 36 -24.74 3.62 -4.97
N LEU A 37 -24.58 2.45 -5.56
CA LEU A 37 -25.46 1.31 -5.31
C LEU A 37 -25.42 0.85 -3.85
N ALA A 38 -24.25 0.83 -3.22
CA ALA A 38 -24.11 0.52 -1.78
C ALA A 38 -24.85 1.52 -0.89
N ALA A 39 -24.86 2.81 -1.27
CA ALA A 39 -25.59 3.85 -0.55
C ALA A 39 -27.10 3.79 -0.77
N SER A 40 -27.54 3.45 -2.01
CA SER A 40 -28.95 3.55 -2.44
C SER A 40 -29.76 2.29 -2.19
N LEU A 41 -29.12 1.12 -2.07
CA LEU A 41 -29.78 -0.16 -1.86
C LEU A 41 -29.81 -0.52 -0.37
N ASP A 42 -30.67 -1.49 -0.03
CA ASP A 42 -30.76 -2.06 1.31
C ASP A 42 -30.53 -3.57 1.30
N GLY A 43 -30.39 -4.16 2.50
CA GLY A 43 -30.23 -5.60 2.69
C GLY A 43 -28.88 -6.15 2.18
N PRO A 44 -28.79 -7.47 1.93
CA PRO A 44 -27.54 -8.14 1.58
C PRO A 44 -26.88 -7.61 0.31
N VAL A 45 -27.69 -7.14 -0.68
CA VAL A 45 -27.15 -6.59 -1.94
C VAL A 45 -26.36 -5.31 -1.70
N ALA A 46 -26.81 -4.45 -0.79
CA ALA A 46 -26.08 -3.24 -0.41
C ALA A 46 -24.68 -3.58 0.15
N TYR A 47 -24.57 -4.59 1.00
CA TYR A 47 -23.29 -5.03 1.55
C TYR A 47 -22.39 -5.71 0.51
N LEU A 48 -22.97 -6.42 -0.46
CA LEU A 48 -22.21 -6.91 -1.61
C LEU A 48 -21.63 -5.75 -2.42
N MET A 49 -22.44 -4.72 -2.70
CA MET A 49 -21.96 -3.52 -3.38
C MET A 49 -20.89 -2.79 -2.56
N THR A 50 -21.02 -2.73 -1.23
CA THR A 50 -19.99 -2.19 -0.32
C THR A 50 -18.65 -2.93 -0.46
N LEU A 51 -18.69 -4.26 -0.49
CA LEU A 51 -17.47 -5.07 -0.68
C LEU A 51 -16.84 -4.81 -2.05
N LEU A 52 -17.64 -4.79 -3.11
CA LEU A 52 -17.15 -4.50 -4.47
C LEU A 52 -16.60 -3.07 -4.57
N ALA A 53 -17.22 -2.09 -3.92
CA ALA A 53 -16.73 -0.72 -3.81
C ALA A 53 -15.37 -0.66 -3.10
N GLY A 54 -15.16 -1.44 -2.04
CA GLY A 54 -13.89 -1.55 -1.35
C GLY A 54 -12.78 -2.12 -2.24
N LEU A 55 -13.07 -3.18 -3.00
CA LEU A 55 -12.15 -3.76 -3.98
C LEU A 55 -11.82 -2.77 -5.11
N ALA A 56 -12.84 -2.11 -5.67
CA ALA A 56 -12.65 -1.10 -6.70
C ALA A 56 -11.85 0.11 -6.19
N THR A 57 -12.08 0.54 -4.94
CA THR A 57 -11.29 1.59 -4.28
C THR A 57 -9.84 1.17 -4.07
N THR A 58 -9.57 -0.10 -3.74
CA THR A 58 -8.19 -0.63 -3.65
C THR A 58 -7.50 -0.54 -5.01
N ARG A 59 -8.18 -0.93 -6.10
CA ARG A 59 -7.65 -0.78 -7.46
C ARG A 59 -7.42 0.68 -7.81
N LEU A 60 -8.37 1.58 -7.48
CA LEU A 60 -8.23 3.02 -7.70
C LEU A 60 -7.02 3.60 -6.96
N PHE A 61 -6.74 3.10 -5.77
CA PHE A 61 -5.53 3.45 -5.02
C PHE A 61 -4.25 3.04 -5.76
N VAL A 62 -4.21 1.89 -6.45
CA VAL A 62 -3.05 1.49 -7.26
C VAL A 62 -2.85 2.45 -8.45
N LEU A 63 -3.92 2.91 -9.10
CA LEU A 63 -3.81 3.93 -10.16
C LEU A 63 -3.27 5.27 -9.60
N PHE A 64 -3.76 5.68 -8.43
CA PHE A 64 -3.25 6.85 -7.71
C PHE A 64 -1.75 6.70 -7.38
N HIS A 65 -1.36 5.57 -6.85
CA HIS A 65 0.01 5.21 -6.53
C HIS A 65 0.93 5.33 -7.75
N ASP A 66 0.55 4.74 -8.89
CA ASP A 66 1.31 4.80 -10.14
C ASP A 66 1.38 6.23 -10.72
N HIS A 67 0.30 7.01 -10.57
CA HIS A 67 0.34 8.42 -10.94
C HIS A 67 1.37 9.20 -10.11
N VAL A 68 1.47 8.95 -8.82
CA VAL A 68 2.46 9.62 -7.95
C VAL A 68 3.89 9.23 -8.32
N HIS A 69 4.13 7.99 -8.79
CA HIS A 69 5.41 7.55 -9.34
C HIS A 69 5.71 8.11 -10.74
N GLY A 70 4.70 8.67 -11.41
CA GLY A 70 4.83 9.17 -12.77
C GLY A 70 4.81 8.07 -13.84
N ALA A 71 4.31 6.89 -13.51
CA ALA A 71 4.03 5.80 -14.45
C ALA A 71 2.71 6.00 -15.20
N PHE A 72 1.81 6.85 -14.68
CA PHE A 72 0.43 7.00 -15.10
C PHE A 72 0.05 8.48 -15.25
N PHE A 73 -0.26 8.94 -16.45
CA PHE A 73 -0.62 10.33 -16.81
C PHE A 73 0.36 11.40 -16.28
N ARG A 74 1.65 11.12 -16.33
CA ARG A 74 2.71 11.98 -15.76
C ARG A 74 2.63 13.43 -16.19
N LYS A 75 2.33 13.71 -17.48
CA LYS A 75 2.33 15.05 -18.07
C LYS A 75 0.96 15.73 -18.04
N ALA A 76 -0.11 15.03 -17.73
CA ALA A 76 -1.47 15.54 -17.83
C ALA A 76 -1.82 16.41 -16.61
N ARG A 77 -2.12 17.70 -16.83
CA ARG A 77 -2.51 18.65 -15.77
C ARG A 77 -3.84 18.27 -15.11
N TRP A 78 -4.81 17.79 -15.89
CA TRP A 78 -6.10 17.34 -15.38
C TRP A 78 -5.94 16.13 -14.42
N ALA A 79 -5.06 15.19 -14.77
CA ALA A 79 -4.80 14.01 -13.94
C ALA A 79 -4.20 14.40 -12.59
N LYS A 80 -3.30 15.39 -12.53
CA LYS A 80 -2.78 15.89 -11.25
C LYS A 80 -3.88 16.38 -10.33
N ARG A 81 -4.89 17.08 -10.88
CA ARG A 81 -6.06 17.56 -10.09
C ARG A 81 -6.95 16.38 -9.66
N LEU A 82 -7.27 15.49 -10.60
CA LEU A 82 -8.08 14.31 -10.32
C LEU A 82 -7.44 13.45 -9.20
N PHE A 83 -6.18 13.08 -9.35
CA PHE A 83 -5.49 12.24 -8.37
C PHE A 83 -5.24 12.96 -7.04
N TRP A 84 -5.15 14.29 -7.05
CA TRP A 84 -5.17 15.08 -5.81
C TRP A 84 -6.52 14.94 -5.07
N CYS A 85 -7.64 15.08 -5.77
CA CYS A 85 -8.98 14.87 -5.20
C CYS A 85 -9.17 13.42 -4.70
N LEU A 86 -8.70 12.43 -5.48
CA LEU A 86 -8.73 11.03 -5.07
C LEU A 86 -7.87 10.77 -3.82
N GLY A 87 -6.72 11.43 -3.69
CA GLY A 87 -5.90 11.36 -2.48
C GLY A 87 -6.61 11.89 -1.24
N VAL A 88 -7.35 13.01 -1.37
CA VAL A 88 -8.21 13.55 -0.32
C VAL A 88 -9.32 12.56 0.04
N LEU A 89 -10.01 12.02 -0.95
CA LEU A 89 -11.08 11.03 -0.75
C LEU A 89 -10.59 9.76 -0.03
N MET A 90 -9.43 9.24 -0.42
CA MET A 90 -8.87 7.99 0.12
C MET A 90 -8.03 8.18 1.40
N LEU A 91 -8.07 9.35 2.04
CA LEU A 91 -7.23 9.68 3.22
C LEU A 91 -5.74 9.44 2.97
N THR A 92 -5.31 9.71 1.73
CA THR A 92 -3.92 9.56 1.30
C THR A 92 -3.44 10.87 0.62
N PRO A 93 -3.25 11.96 1.39
CA PRO A 93 -2.83 13.24 0.85
C PRO A 93 -1.59 13.11 -0.01
N VAL A 94 -1.60 13.67 -1.22
CA VAL A 94 -0.52 13.51 -2.22
C VAL A 94 0.83 13.97 -1.68
N SER A 95 0.86 15.04 -0.88
CA SER A 95 2.10 15.56 -0.30
C SER A 95 2.76 14.55 0.64
N VAL A 96 1.97 13.92 1.49
CA VAL A 96 2.43 12.91 2.46
C VAL A 96 2.83 11.63 1.76
N TRP A 97 1.95 11.12 0.88
CA TRP A 97 2.20 9.88 0.15
C TRP A 97 3.47 9.98 -0.69
N ARG A 98 3.61 11.05 -1.48
CA ARG A 98 4.80 11.27 -2.31
C ARG A 98 6.08 11.27 -1.48
N GLN A 99 6.09 11.98 -0.36
CA GLN A 99 7.27 12.07 0.49
C GLN A 99 7.63 10.71 1.11
N SER A 100 6.67 10.08 1.79
CA SER A 100 6.89 8.83 2.53
C SER A 100 7.16 7.66 1.60
N HIS A 101 6.40 7.54 0.52
CA HIS A 101 6.50 6.41 -0.40
C HIS A 101 7.73 6.50 -1.33
N THR A 102 8.11 7.71 -1.78
CA THR A 102 9.39 7.91 -2.48
C THR A 102 10.58 7.58 -1.58
N TYR A 103 10.51 7.94 -0.29
CA TYR A 103 11.53 7.56 0.67
C TYR A 103 11.61 6.04 0.83
N HIS A 104 10.47 5.37 0.94
CA HIS A 104 10.37 3.91 1.00
C HIS A 104 11.04 3.24 -0.21
N HIS A 105 10.71 3.62 -1.44
CA HIS A 105 11.35 3.09 -2.65
C HIS A 105 12.87 3.29 -2.67
N ARG A 106 13.33 4.47 -2.27
CA ARG A 106 14.77 4.77 -2.23
C ARG A 106 15.54 3.98 -1.17
N ARG A 107 14.86 3.50 -0.14
CA ARG A 107 15.45 2.86 1.04
C ARG A 107 14.95 1.44 1.27
N THR A 108 14.26 0.85 0.30
CA THR A 108 13.78 -0.54 0.38
C THR A 108 14.94 -1.47 0.66
N GLY A 109 14.76 -2.39 1.62
CA GLY A 109 15.77 -3.34 2.05
C GLY A 109 16.74 -2.84 3.10
N LEU A 110 16.71 -1.54 3.48
CA LEU A 110 17.55 -1.03 4.58
C LEU A 110 16.79 -1.08 5.91
N HIS A 111 17.22 -1.94 6.85
CA HIS A 111 16.53 -2.11 8.13
C HIS A 111 16.43 -0.81 8.95
N ARG A 112 17.42 0.10 8.85
CA ARG A 112 17.40 1.39 9.55
C ARG A 112 16.35 2.37 9.00
N SER A 113 15.89 2.15 7.79
CA SER A 113 14.97 3.04 7.07
C SER A 113 13.55 2.44 6.90
N ALA A 114 13.34 1.19 7.31
CA ALA A 114 12.08 0.48 7.20
C ALA A 114 11.02 0.99 8.20
N GLN A 115 10.93 2.30 8.44
CA GLN A 115 10.01 2.94 9.37
C GLN A 115 9.19 4.05 8.72
N ILE A 116 9.59 4.50 7.53
CA ILE A 116 8.94 5.60 6.81
C ILE A 116 8.39 5.02 5.51
N GLY A 117 7.09 5.19 5.29
CA GLY A 117 6.38 4.68 4.11
C GLY A 117 6.17 3.15 4.10
N SER A 118 6.50 2.45 5.22
CA SER A 118 6.20 1.03 5.43
C SER A 118 6.04 0.72 6.91
N PHE A 119 5.68 -0.52 7.25
CA PHE A 119 5.64 -0.96 8.66
C PHE A 119 7.06 -1.03 9.24
N PRO A 120 7.28 -0.54 10.48
CA PRO A 120 8.60 -0.53 11.09
C PRO A 120 9.13 -1.95 11.31
N VAL A 121 10.44 -2.12 11.05
CA VAL A 121 11.18 -3.32 11.41
C VAL A 121 12.31 -2.92 12.35
N TRP A 122 12.29 -3.45 13.58
CA TRP A 122 13.33 -3.18 14.57
C TRP A 122 14.30 -4.34 14.64
N THR A 123 15.54 -4.01 15.01
CA THR A 123 16.57 -5.00 15.33
C THR A 123 16.48 -5.42 16.80
N VAL A 124 17.07 -6.57 17.13
CA VAL A 124 17.14 -7.08 18.50
C VAL A 124 17.80 -6.06 19.46
N PRO A 125 18.95 -5.42 19.11
CA PRO A 125 19.55 -4.40 19.98
C PRO A 125 18.61 -3.20 20.22
N ARG A 126 17.89 -2.73 19.19
CA ARG A 126 16.91 -1.64 19.33
C ARG A 126 15.78 -2.04 20.28
N TRP A 127 15.23 -3.22 20.12
CA TRP A 127 14.16 -3.74 21.00
C TRP A 127 14.59 -3.77 22.45
N ARG A 128 15.79 -4.29 22.74
CA ARG A 128 16.32 -4.37 24.10
C ARG A 128 16.41 -3.01 24.79
N ARG A 129 16.81 -1.96 24.05
CA ARG A 129 16.97 -0.57 24.55
C ARG A 129 15.67 0.23 24.60
N SER A 130 14.57 -0.29 24.06
CA SER A 130 13.30 0.44 23.99
C SER A 130 12.52 0.36 25.29
N THR A 131 11.77 1.42 25.63
CA THR A 131 10.86 1.46 26.78
C THR A 131 9.66 0.51 26.59
N LEU A 132 8.94 0.20 27.66
CA LEU A 132 7.74 -0.63 27.60
C LEU A 132 6.68 -0.03 26.67
N LEU A 133 6.47 1.29 26.71
CA LEU A 133 5.52 1.97 25.85
C LEU A 133 5.93 1.85 24.37
N GLN A 134 7.20 2.06 24.05
CA GLN A 134 7.70 1.89 22.69
C GLN A 134 7.54 0.45 22.20
N LYS A 135 7.81 -0.55 23.04
CA LYS A 135 7.60 -1.97 22.74
C LYS A 135 6.11 -2.30 22.50
N ALA A 136 5.22 -1.76 23.33
CA ALA A 136 3.77 -1.92 23.16
C ALA A 136 3.29 -1.29 21.85
N THR A 137 3.72 -0.06 21.54
CA THR A 137 3.42 0.62 20.28
C THR A 137 3.92 -0.16 19.07
N TYR A 138 5.15 -0.67 19.12
CA TYR A 138 5.72 -1.49 18.05
C TYR A 138 4.93 -2.77 17.83
N ARG A 139 4.54 -3.49 18.91
CA ARG A 139 3.69 -4.68 18.84
C ARG A 139 2.33 -4.36 18.21
N TRP A 140 1.70 -3.24 18.63
CA TRP A 140 0.42 -2.80 18.08
C TRP A 140 0.51 -2.53 16.57
N ILE A 141 1.51 -1.73 16.14
CA ILE A 141 1.68 -1.40 14.73
C ILE A 141 1.82 -2.66 13.85
N ARG A 142 2.43 -3.71 14.38
CA ARG A 142 2.65 -4.98 13.67
C ARG A 142 1.58 -6.04 13.95
N HIS A 143 0.54 -5.72 14.70
CA HIS A 143 -0.55 -6.64 15.00
C HIS A 143 -1.57 -6.67 13.86
N PRO A 144 -2.16 -7.85 13.47
CA PRO A 144 -3.15 -7.92 12.41
C PRO A 144 -4.40 -7.06 12.67
N LEU A 145 -4.79 -6.84 13.92
CA LEU A 145 -5.89 -5.93 14.27
C LEU A 145 -5.59 -4.48 13.89
N ASN A 146 -4.31 -4.06 13.86
CA ASN A 146 -3.97 -2.73 13.37
C ASN A 146 -4.28 -2.59 11.87
N ALA A 147 -4.10 -3.64 11.08
CA ALA A 147 -4.52 -3.63 9.68
C ALA A 147 -6.05 -3.56 9.54
N LEU A 148 -6.79 -4.30 10.38
CA LEU A 148 -8.26 -4.28 10.38
C LEU A 148 -8.83 -2.88 10.64
N VAL A 149 -8.23 -2.12 11.56
CA VAL A 149 -8.61 -0.73 11.84
C VAL A 149 -7.72 0.28 11.09
N GLY A 150 -7.09 -0.16 10.01
CA GLY A 150 -6.09 0.58 9.22
C GLY A 150 -6.59 1.92 8.69
N LEU A 151 -7.89 2.06 8.41
CA LEU A 151 -8.47 3.35 8.01
C LEU A 151 -8.19 4.44 9.06
N PHE A 152 -8.34 4.11 10.34
CA PHE A 152 -8.13 5.09 11.43
C PHE A 152 -6.66 5.19 11.83
N THR A 153 -5.94 4.08 11.94
CA THR A 153 -4.57 4.03 12.48
C THR A 153 -3.51 4.33 11.43
N VAL A 154 -3.51 3.58 10.32
CA VAL A 154 -2.50 3.73 9.26
C VAL A 154 -2.78 4.98 8.43
N PHE A 155 -4.01 5.13 7.94
CA PHE A 155 -4.37 6.25 7.07
C PHE A 155 -4.74 7.49 7.89
N GLY A 156 -5.73 7.43 8.77
CA GLY A 156 -6.20 8.58 9.55
C GLY A 156 -5.10 9.19 10.42
N ILE A 157 -4.47 8.39 11.28
CA ILE A 157 -3.38 8.89 12.15
C ILE A 157 -2.07 9.00 11.37
N GLY A 158 -1.65 7.92 10.69
CA GLY A 158 -0.32 7.84 10.09
C GLY A 158 -0.13 8.72 8.85
N MET A 159 -1.14 8.78 7.96
CA MET A 159 -1.03 9.51 6.69
C MET A 159 -1.68 10.90 6.72
N VAL A 160 -2.60 11.17 7.66
CA VAL A 160 -3.30 12.45 7.72
C VAL A 160 -2.90 13.25 8.96
N MET A 161 -3.26 12.77 10.17
CA MET A 161 -3.14 13.59 11.38
C MET A 161 -1.68 13.84 11.80
N ALA A 162 -0.85 12.81 11.87
CA ALA A 162 0.53 12.98 12.35
C ALA A 162 1.39 13.86 11.41
N PRO A 163 1.36 13.72 10.07
CA PRO A 163 2.05 14.64 9.16
C PRO A 163 1.50 16.07 9.24
N LEU A 164 0.18 16.25 9.30
CA LEU A 164 -0.47 17.55 9.43
C LEU A 164 0.00 18.29 10.68
N LEU A 165 -0.01 17.62 11.83
CA LEU A 165 0.39 18.22 13.10
C LEU A 165 1.89 18.56 13.17
N ARG A 166 2.73 17.75 12.50
CA ARG A 166 4.19 17.98 12.49
C ARG A 166 4.61 19.06 11.50
N HIS A 167 4.00 19.10 10.31
CA HIS A 167 4.38 19.99 9.22
C HIS A 167 3.15 20.54 8.46
N PRO A 168 2.29 21.35 9.11
CA PRO A 168 0.99 21.76 8.56
C PRO A 168 1.09 22.50 7.23
N ARG A 169 2.12 23.32 7.04
CA ARG A 169 2.31 24.05 5.77
C ARG A 169 2.72 23.13 4.61
N ALA A 170 3.48 22.06 4.89
CA ALA A 170 3.92 21.11 3.88
C ALA A 170 2.80 20.13 3.49
N HIS A 171 1.90 19.84 4.42
CA HIS A 171 0.85 18.83 4.30
C HIS A 171 -0.56 19.44 4.46
N TRP A 172 -0.78 20.63 3.86
CA TRP A 172 -2.07 21.31 3.90
C TRP A 172 -3.21 20.50 3.26
N ASP A 173 -2.89 19.64 2.28
CA ASP A 173 -3.84 18.71 1.65
C ASP A 173 -4.37 17.65 2.64
N ALA A 174 -3.62 17.34 3.71
CA ALA A 174 -4.12 16.54 4.81
C ALA A 174 -5.22 17.28 5.61
N ALA A 175 -5.09 18.61 5.80
CA ALA A 175 -6.16 19.40 6.42
C ALA A 175 -7.42 19.42 5.55
N VAL A 176 -7.27 19.53 4.22
CA VAL A 176 -8.40 19.43 3.28
C VAL A 176 -9.08 18.06 3.39
N ALA A 177 -8.33 16.96 3.54
CA ALA A 177 -8.91 15.63 3.73
C ALA A 177 -9.73 15.57 5.04
N VAL A 178 -9.24 16.13 6.15
CA VAL A 178 -9.99 16.18 7.42
C VAL A 178 -11.28 16.98 7.24
N VAL A 179 -11.20 18.18 6.67
CA VAL A 179 -12.37 19.05 6.46
C VAL A 179 -13.38 18.40 5.54
N PHE A 180 -12.93 17.80 4.44
CA PHE A 180 -13.79 17.09 3.49
C PHE A 180 -14.58 15.96 4.18
N HIS A 181 -13.91 15.06 4.89
CA HIS A 181 -14.58 13.94 5.55
C HIS A 181 -15.48 14.38 6.70
N ALA A 182 -15.08 15.42 7.46
CA ALA A 182 -15.92 16.01 8.49
C ALA A 182 -17.19 16.66 7.89
N ALA A 183 -17.07 17.38 6.78
CA ALA A 183 -18.20 17.99 6.07
C ALA A 183 -19.16 16.95 5.51
N VAL A 184 -18.63 15.88 4.87
CA VAL A 184 -19.48 14.79 4.35
C VAL A 184 -20.21 14.05 5.48
N LEU A 185 -19.54 13.80 6.61
CA LEU A 185 -20.19 13.22 7.79
C LEU A 185 -21.25 14.14 8.37
N ALA A 186 -20.96 15.43 8.53
CA ALA A 186 -21.91 16.42 9.02
C ALA A 186 -23.16 16.53 8.11
N LEU A 187 -22.94 16.49 6.79
CA LEU A 187 -24.04 16.44 5.82
C LEU A 187 -24.87 15.15 5.97
N ALA A 188 -24.23 13.98 6.08
CA ALA A 188 -24.93 12.71 6.26
C ALA A 188 -25.78 12.70 7.52
N LEU A 189 -25.28 13.29 8.61
CA LEU A 189 -26.03 13.45 9.87
C LEU A 189 -27.22 14.42 9.72
N SER A 190 -27.03 15.54 9.01
CA SER A 190 -28.07 16.57 8.86
C SER A 190 -29.28 16.12 8.01
N VAL A 191 -29.08 15.12 7.13
CA VAL A 191 -30.15 14.57 6.26
C VAL A 191 -30.52 13.13 6.61
N ASP A 192 -30.17 12.66 7.82
CA ASP A 192 -30.42 11.29 8.33
C ASP A 192 -29.94 10.17 7.38
N ALA A 193 -28.80 10.39 6.71
CA ALA A 193 -28.21 9.48 5.75
C ALA A 193 -26.95 8.74 6.28
N LEU A 194 -26.84 8.52 7.60
CA LEU A 194 -25.68 7.86 8.20
C LEU A 194 -25.50 6.42 7.68
N GLY A 195 -26.59 5.67 7.50
CA GLY A 195 -26.56 4.31 6.94
C GLY A 195 -26.02 4.28 5.50
N PRO A 196 -26.60 5.03 4.56
CA PRO A 196 -26.06 5.23 3.21
C PRO A 196 -24.61 5.67 3.19
N TRP A 197 -24.22 6.65 4.01
CA TRP A 197 -22.82 7.10 4.13
C TRP A 197 -21.88 5.99 4.59
N CYS A 198 -22.28 5.21 5.60
CA CYS A 198 -21.48 4.08 6.07
C CYS A 198 -21.26 3.05 4.95
N ARG A 199 -22.33 2.61 4.26
CA ARG A 199 -22.25 1.60 3.21
C ARG A 199 -21.55 2.11 1.94
N GLY A 200 -21.83 3.36 1.55
CA GLY A 200 -21.33 3.93 0.29
C GLY A 200 -19.94 4.54 0.36
N LEU A 201 -19.46 4.93 1.54
CA LEU A 201 -18.16 5.61 1.67
C LEU A 201 -17.27 5.02 2.77
N LEU A 202 -17.72 5.00 4.03
CA LEU A 202 -16.87 4.64 5.16
C LEU A 202 -16.38 3.19 5.06
N LEU A 203 -17.27 2.24 4.87
CA LEU A 203 -16.94 0.81 4.77
C LEU A 203 -16.10 0.48 3.52
N PRO A 204 -16.39 0.99 2.31
CA PRO A 204 -15.49 0.85 1.16
C PRO A 204 -14.07 1.34 1.43
N LEU A 205 -13.92 2.52 2.05
CA LEU A 205 -12.62 3.04 2.45
C LEU A 205 -11.94 2.15 3.51
N ALA A 206 -12.70 1.63 4.48
CA ALA A 206 -12.17 0.72 5.51
C ALA A 206 -11.70 -0.60 4.90
N ILE A 207 -12.44 -1.17 3.94
CA ILE A 207 -12.04 -2.38 3.22
C ILE A 207 -10.77 -2.13 2.41
N ALA A 208 -10.71 -1.02 1.67
CA ALA A 208 -9.52 -0.66 0.89
C ALA A 208 -8.30 -0.41 1.79
N ALA A 209 -8.48 0.27 2.91
CA ALA A 209 -7.43 0.51 3.91
C ALA A 209 -6.94 -0.80 4.56
N PHE A 210 -7.84 -1.73 4.87
CA PHE A 210 -7.50 -3.05 5.37
C PHE A 210 -6.66 -3.83 4.35
N ILE A 211 -7.14 -3.96 3.11
CA ILE A 211 -6.42 -4.65 2.04
C ILE A 211 -5.06 -3.99 1.82
N GLY A 212 -5.00 -2.66 1.68
CA GLY A 212 -3.76 -1.92 1.50
C GLY A 212 -2.78 -2.14 2.65
N SER A 213 -3.24 -2.10 3.90
CA SER A 213 -2.40 -2.33 5.09
C SER A 213 -1.84 -3.75 5.11
N VAL A 214 -2.65 -4.77 4.79
CA VAL A 214 -2.19 -6.17 4.71
C VAL A 214 -1.15 -6.32 3.60
N LEU A 215 -1.42 -5.81 2.40
CA LEU A 215 -0.50 -5.91 1.27
C LEU A 215 0.84 -5.24 1.56
N PHE A 216 0.82 -4.01 2.06
CA PHE A 216 2.03 -3.29 2.46
C PHE A 216 2.84 -4.04 3.50
N PHE A 217 2.16 -4.69 4.45
CA PHE A 217 2.83 -5.46 5.49
C PHE A 217 3.49 -6.72 4.91
N VAL A 218 2.73 -7.58 4.24
CA VAL A 218 3.21 -8.89 3.81
C VAL A 218 4.21 -8.84 2.65
N GLN A 219 4.12 -7.82 1.81
CA GLN A 219 5.04 -7.62 0.69
C GLN A 219 6.47 -7.29 1.15
N HIS A 220 6.65 -6.77 2.38
CA HIS A 220 7.95 -6.43 2.94
C HIS A 220 8.26 -7.16 4.24
N ASN A 221 7.37 -8.01 4.72
CA ASN A 221 7.54 -8.73 5.99
C ASN A 221 7.12 -10.19 5.81
N PHE A 222 8.00 -10.99 5.24
CA PHE A 222 7.80 -12.40 4.94
C PHE A 222 9.00 -13.24 5.43
N PRO A 223 8.88 -14.58 5.58
CA PRO A 223 9.89 -15.40 6.27
C PRO A 223 11.30 -15.31 5.70
N THR A 224 11.44 -15.16 4.39
CA THR A 224 12.73 -15.14 3.68
C THR A 224 13.20 -13.73 3.34
N VAL A 225 12.60 -12.69 3.91
CA VAL A 225 13.03 -11.31 3.69
C VAL A 225 14.47 -11.10 4.18
N LEU A 226 15.27 -10.38 3.38
CA LEU A 226 16.64 -10.03 3.74
C LEU A 226 16.80 -8.51 3.82
N TYR A 227 17.22 -8.01 4.98
CA TYR A 227 17.54 -6.61 5.19
C TYR A 227 19.05 -6.40 5.19
N GLN A 228 19.49 -5.20 4.76
CA GLN A 228 20.88 -4.80 4.69
C GLN A 228 21.17 -3.62 5.61
N LYS A 229 22.38 -3.55 6.16
CA LYS A 229 22.83 -2.40 6.99
C LYS A 229 23.05 -1.15 6.16
N GLN A 230 23.61 -1.32 4.96
CA GLN A 230 23.98 -0.24 4.05
C GLN A 230 23.53 -0.59 2.63
N ARG A 231 23.32 0.43 1.82
CA ARG A 231 23.04 0.25 0.40
C ARG A 231 24.30 -0.28 -0.28
N LEU A 232 24.29 -1.56 -0.63
CA LEU A 232 25.28 -2.12 -1.53
C LEU A 232 25.04 -1.48 -2.89
N GLY A 233 26.08 -1.05 -3.61
CA GLY A 233 26.07 -0.21 -4.81
C GLY A 233 24.94 -0.44 -5.84
N ARG A 234 25.01 0.26 -6.97
CA ARG A 234 24.04 0.07 -8.07
C ARG A 234 24.11 -1.38 -8.56
N GLY A 235 22.99 -2.08 -8.59
CA GLY A 235 22.90 -3.48 -9.07
C GLY A 235 22.70 -4.53 -7.98
N THR A 236 22.55 -4.15 -6.71
CA THR A 236 22.18 -5.11 -5.67
C THR A 236 20.75 -5.59 -5.84
N PRO A 237 20.46 -6.89 -5.60
CA PRO A 237 19.13 -7.48 -5.76
C PRO A 237 18.14 -7.10 -4.65
N ALA A 238 18.33 -5.96 -3.96
CA ALA A 238 17.49 -5.53 -2.85
C ALA A 238 15.97 -5.55 -3.17
N PRO A 239 15.48 -5.07 -4.34
CA PRO A 239 14.06 -5.18 -4.67
C PRO A 239 13.54 -6.61 -4.64
N VAL A 240 14.35 -7.58 -5.09
CA VAL A 240 13.96 -9.00 -5.17
C VAL A 240 14.05 -9.70 -3.82
N THR A 241 15.00 -9.32 -2.95
CA THR A 241 15.21 -9.99 -1.65
C THR A 241 14.35 -9.44 -0.52
N CYS A 242 13.86 -8.20 -0.64
CA CYS A 242 13.06 -7.53 0.39
C CYS A 242 11.64 -7.15 -0.05
N SER A 243 11.21 -7.67 -1.20
CA SER A 243 9.83 -7.60 -1.66
C SER A 243 9.36 -8.98 -2.10
N SER A 244 8.18 -9.40 -1.66
CA SER A 244 7.60 -10.67 -2.08
C SER A 244 6.71 -10.49 -3.31
N GLN A 245 6.72 -11.51 -4.18
CA GLN A 245 5.71 -11.70 -5.21
C GLN A 245 4.48 -12.35 -4.59
N LEU A 246 3.30 -11.74 -4.75
CA LEU A 246 2.06 -12.40 -4.34
C LEU A 246 1.57 -13.31 -5.47
N ASP A 247 1.42 -14.58 -5.17
CA ASP A 247 1.04 -15.61 -6.12
C ASP A 247 -0.48 -15.77 -6.13
N TRP A 248 -1.13 -14.90 -6.87
CA TRP A 248 -2.57 -14.83 -7.04
C TRP A 248 -3.03 -15.39 -8.38
N PRO A 249 -4.27 -15.87 -8.49
CA PRO A 249 -4.87 -16.11 -9.80
C PRO A 249 -5.01 -14.78 -10.57
N THR A 250 -5.00 -14.87 -11.91
CA THR A 250 -5.01 -13.71 -12.82
C THR A 250 -6.13 -12.71 -12.49
N TRP A 251 -7.33 -13.18 -12.19
CA TRP A 251 -8.44 -12.29 -11.84
C TRP A 251 -8.16 -11.43 -10.61
N ALA A 252 -7.50 -11.99 -9.58
CA ALA A 252 -7.15 -11.24 -8.37
C ALA A 252 -6.04 -10.20 -8.65
N HIS A 253 -5.07 -10.55 -9.48
CA HIS A 253 -4.09 -9.58 -9.98
C HIS A 253 -4.78 -8.41 -10.69
N VAL A 254 -5.72 -8.69 -11.60
CA VAL A 254 -6.47 -7.65 -12.31
C VAL A 254 -7.29 -6.79 -11.34
N CYS A 255 -8.03 -7.39 -10.41
CA CYS A 255 -8.83 -6.67 -9.41
C CYS A 255 -8.00 -5.76 -8.51
N LEU A 256 -6.76 -6.15 -8.20
CA LEU A 256 -5.87 -5.40 -7.32
C LEU A 256 -4.75 -4.65 -8.08
N GLY A 257 -4.99 -4.33 -9.38
CA GLY A 257 -4.08 -3.51 -10.18
C GLY A 257 -2.67 -4.10 -10.28
N ASN A 258 -2.53 -5.41 -10.37
CA ASN A 258 -1.25 -6.12 -10.52
C ASN A 258 -0.19 -5.80 -9.45
N ILE A 259 -0.57 -5.17 -8.33
CA ILE A 259 0.39 -4.76 -7.28
C ILE A 259 1.09 -5.96 -6.62
N GLY A 260 0.63 -7.17 -6.88
CA GLY A 260 1.30 -8.41 -6.47
C GLY A 260 2.70 -8.59 -7.09
N TYR A 261 2.96 -7.99 -8.26
CA TYR A 261 4.30 -7.95 -8.90
C TYR A 261 5.22 -6.89 -8.27
N HIS A 262 5.27 -6.89 -6.95
CA HIS A 262 5.81 -5.80 -6.15
C HIS A 262 7.32 -5.62 -6.25
N ALA A 263 8.07 -6.69 -6.47
CA ALA A 263 9.51 -6.62 -6.67
C ALA A 263 9.88 -5.92 -8.00
N ILE A 264 9.11 -6.13 -9.06
CA ILE A 264 9.28 -5.42 -10.35
C ILE A 264 8.99 -3.94 -10.15
N HIS A 265 7.89 -3.62 -9.45
CA HIS A 265 7.51 -2.26 -9.13
C HIS A 265 8.61 -1.54 -8.33
N HIS A 266 9.20 -2.17 -7.31
CA HIS A 266 10.32 -1.61 -6.56
C HIS A 266 11.61 -1.47 -7.37
N HIS A 267 11.83 -2.33 -8.36
CA HIS A 267 12.99 -2.25 -9.23
C HIS A 267 12.87 -1.09 -10.23
N HIS A 268 11.67 -0.86 -10.77
CA HIS A 268 11.40 0.22 -11.71
C HIS A 268 9.99 0.78 -11.57
N GLU A 269 9.83 1.74 -10.68
CA GLU A 269 8.57 2.36 -10.28
C GLU A 269 7.81 3.09 -11.40
N ALA A 270 8.46 3.38 -12.52
CA ALA A 270 7.83 4.04 -13.67
C ALA A 270 7.16 3.05 -14.66
N ILE A 271 7.17 1.76 -14.39
CA ILE A 271 6.42 0.76 -15.18
C ILE A 271 4.96 0.80 -14.74
N PRO A 272 4.00 1.11 -15.64
CA PRO A 272 2.58 1.11 -15.31
C PRO A 272 2.12 -0.27 -14.83
N PHE A 273 1.24 -0.30 -13.84
CA PHE A 273 0.75 -1.54 -13.22
C PHE A 273 0.26 -2.59 -14.23
N TYR A 274 -0.33 -2.16 -15.33
CA TYR A 274 -0.88 -3.06 -16.35
C TYR A 274 0.20 -3.71 -17.23
N ARG A 275 1.48 -3.28 -17.13
CA ARG A 275 2.63 -3.88 -17.81
C ARG A 275 3.49 -4.77 -16.90
N LEU A 276 3.25 -4.76 -15.59
CA LEU A 276 4.00 -5.60 -14.66
C LEU A 276 3.93 -7.11 -14.99
N PRO A 277 2.76 -7.67 -15.42
CA PRO A 277 2.70 -9.06 -15.88
C PRO A 277 3.53 -9.35 -17.15
N GLU A 278 3.67 -8.36 -18.04
CA GLU A 278 4.51 -8.48 -19.23
C GLU A 278 5.99 -8.63 -18.84
N VAL A 279 6.46 -7.75 -17.93
CA VAL A 279 7.84 -7.84 -17.39
C VAL A 279 8.10 -9.13 -16.65
N TRP A 280 7.14 -9.61 -15.85
CA TRP A 280 7.26 -10.89 -15.17
C TRP A 280 7.43 -12.09 -16.12
N ARG A 281 6.72 -12.07 -17.24
CA ARG A 281 6.82 -13.11 -18.28
C ARG A 281 8.13 -13.02 -19.05
N ASP A 282 8.54 -11.81 -19.44
CA ASP A 282 9.64 -11.58 -20.38
C ASP A 282 11.02 -11.57 -19.70
N PHE A 283 11.08 -11.44 -18.35
CA PHE A 283 12.31 -11.43 -17.55
C PHE A 283 12.26 -12.47 -16.42
N PRO A 284 12.70 -13.73 -16.71
CA PRO A 284 12.67 -14.83 -15.73
C PRO A 284 13.46 -14.56 -14.44
N GLU A 285 14.38 -13.58 -14.45
CA GLU A 285 15.16 -13.19 -13.27
C GLU A 285 14.24 -12.74 -12.12
N PHE A 286 13.13 -12.07 -12.43
CA PHE A 286 12.15 -11.68 -11.42
C PHE A 286 11.39 -12.87 -10.83
N GLN A 287 11.32 -14.01 -11.53
CA GLN A 287 10.64 -15.21 -11.04
C GLN A 287 11.37 -15.88 -9.87
N GLN A 288 12.60 -15.46 -9.59
CA GLN A 288 13.37 -15.86 -8.40
C GLN A 288 13.00 -15.05 -7.14
N THR A 289 12.12 -14.07 -7.26
CA THR A 289 11.58 -13.33 -6.10
C THR A 289 10.84 -14.29 -5.17
N PRO A 290 11.00 -14.16 -3.83
CA PRO A 290 10.24 -14.94 -2.88
C PRO A 290 8.74 -14.85 -3.14
N ARG A 291 8.10 -16.01 -3.32
CA ARG A 291 6.66 -16.09 -3.63
C ARG A 291 5.87 -16.34 -2.37
N LEU A 292 4.77 -15.63 -2.22
CA LEU A 292 3.82 -15.79 -1.12
C LEU A 292 2.44 -16.08 -1.70
N VAL A 293 1.95 -17.31 -1.52
CA VAL A 293 0.53 -17.63 -1.76
C VAL A 293 -0.27 -17.05 -0.60
N PRO A 294 -1.16 -16.08 -0.81
CA PRO A 294 -1.79 -15.32 0.27
C PRO A 294 -2.95 -16.10 0.93
N THR A 295 -2.66 -17.28 1.44
CA THR A 295 -3.59 -18.01 2.30
C THR A 295 -3.65 -17.37 3.70
N PRO A 296 -4.74 -17.51 4.45
CA PRO A 296 -4.82 -17.01 5.82
C PRO A 296 -3.65 -17.46 6.70
N ARG A 297 -3.21 -18.72 6.53
CA ARG A 297 -2.06 -19.28 7.26
C ARG A 297 -0.75 -18.59 6.90
N ALA A 298 -0.50 -18.32 5.62
CA ALA A 298 0.72 -17.65 5.15
C ALA A 298 0.74 -16.19 5.58
N LEU A 299 -0.39 -15.47 5.46
CA LEU A 299 -0.52 -14.09 5.92
C LEU A 299 -0.27 -13.99 7.43
N MET A 300 -0.89 -14.85 8.23
CA MET A 300 -0.64 -14.91 9.67
C MET A 300 0.80 -15.32 10.00
N GLY A 301 1.47 -16.10 9.13
CA GLY A 301 2.90 -16.40 9.22
C GLY A 301 3.74 -15.13 9.16
N CYS A 302 3.41 -14.18 8.27
CA CYS A 302 4.08 -12.88 8.18
C CYS A 302 3.89 -12.04 9.45
N TYR A 303 2.70 -12.03 10.05
CA TYR A 303 2.41 -11.30 11.30
C TYR A 303 3.10 -11.90 12.55
N LYS A 304 3.53 -13.17 12.49
CA LYS A 304 4.34 -13.79 13.57
C LYS A 304 5.79 -13.28 13.60
N LEU A 305 6.29 -12.68 12.50
CA LEU A 305 7.63 -12.12 12.42
C LEU A 305 7.71 -10.84 13.25
N ALA A 306 8.72 -10.76 14.13
CA ALA A 306 8.86 -9.71 15.12
C ALA A 306 10.01 -8.74 14.81
N LEU A 307 11.24 -9.22 14.88
CA LEU A 307 12.45 -8.42 14.83
C LEU A 307 13.41 -8.96 13.79
N TRP A 308 14.24 -8.08 13.22
CA TRP A 308 15.38 -8.48 12.40
C TRP A 308 16.56 -8.82 13.30
N ASP A 309 17.10 -10.00 13.14
CA ASP A 309 18.34 -10.42 13.78
C ASP A 309 19.51 -10.20 12.80
N GLU A 310 20.44 -9.32 13.22
CA GLU A 310 21.58 -8.92 12.36
C GLU A 310 22.67 -10.00 12.32
N ASP A 311 22.74 -10.88 13.33
CA ASP A 311 23.74 -11.96 13.40
C ASP A 311 23.24 -13.20 12.66
N LEU A 312 21.99 -13.56 12.85
CA LEU A 312 21.36 -14.69 12.17
C LEU A 312 20.88 -14.35 10.74
N GLN A 313 20.90 -13.07 10.34
CA GLN A 313 20.42 -12.58 9.03
C GLN A 313 19.02 -13.06 8.68
N ARG A 314 18.10 -13.06 9.65
CA ARG A 314 16.69 -13.46 9.47
C ARG A 314 15.75 -12.71 10.42
N MET A 315 14.46 -12.78 10.13
CA MET A 315 13.43 -12.34 11.06
C MET A 315 13.26 -13.36 12.19
N LEU A 316 13.22 -12.87 13.43
CA LEU A 316 12.77 -13.64 14.59
C LEU A 316 11.26 -13.55 14.74
N THR A 317 10.64 -14.60 15.24
CA THR A 317 9.22 -14.61 15.59
C THR A 317 9.00 -14.07 17.01
N TRP A 318 7.76 -13.67 17.32
CA TRP A 318 7.36 -13.28 18.67
C TRP A 318 7.54 -14.43 19.70
N LYS A 319 7.49 -15.69 19.24
CA LYS A 319 7.72 -16.86 20.09
C LYS A 319 9.21 -16.98 20.46
N GLU A 320 10.10 -16.88 19.49
CA GLU A 320 11.56 -16.92 19.71
C GLU A 320 12.01 -15.77 20.63
N LEU A 321 11.44 -14.57 20.44
CA LEU A 321 11.76 -13.41 21.28
C LEU A 321 11.36 -13.57 22.75
N ARG A 322 10.38 -14.42 23.07
CA ARG A 322 9.98 -14.71 24.46
C ARG A 322 10.85 -15.77 25.12
N ALA A 323 11.51 -16.57 24.31
CA ALA A 323 12.35 -17.66 24.77
C ALA A 323 13.84 -17.23 24.94
N ALA A 324 14.21 -16.04 24.43
CA ALA A 324 15.55 -15.43 24.50
C ALA A 324 15.57 -14.29 25.53
#